data_2bd146940456de5e1ed2f98570cdd1f0
#
_entry.id   2bd146940456de5e1ed2f98570cdd1f0
#
_cell.length_a   1.000
_cell.length_b   1.000
_cell.length_c   1.000
_cell.angle_alpha   90.00
_cell.angle_beta   90.00
_cell.angle_gamma   90.00
#
_symmetry.space_group_name_H-M   'P 1'
#
loop_
_entity.id
_entity.type
_entity.pdbx_description
1 polymer ?
#
loop_
_entity_poly.entity_id
_entity_poly.type
_entity_poly.pdbx_seq_one_letter_code
_entity_poly.pdbx_strand_id
1 'polypeptide(L)'
;LEKQNINSFDAWAAVFAKKTTDYEFSVTNEIVQKERFRHFIKVPELAAFYAEICDYRTAKDIGIDRPEKNEILHNIPPTPVQEEFIKKLVEFARTGDATLLGREPLSQKEENAKMLIATDYARKMSLDMRMIDPSYEDHVDNKASHCAKMISEYYKKFDFVKGTQFVFSDLGTYKPGEWSVYSEIK
;
A
#
# COMPACT_ATOMS: atom_id res chain seq x y z
N LEU A 1 -30.63 -4.84 -4.80
CA LEU A 1 -29.88 -5.71 -5.70
C LEU A 1 -30.77 -6.82 -6.28
N GLU A 2 -31.45 -7.60 -5.46
CA GLU A 2 -32.33 -8.67 -5.92
C GLU A 2 -33.45 -8.18 -6.85
N LYS A 3 -34.08 -7.04 -6.54
CA LYS A 3 -35.13 -6.43 -7.39
C LYS A 3 -34.67 -6.02 -8.80
N GLN A 4 -33.34 -5.89 -8.99
CA GLN A 4 -32.70 -5.48 -10.24
C GLN A 4 -31.94 -6.63 -10.91
N ASN A 5 -32.08 -7.87 -10.43
CA ASN A 5 -31.33 -9.05 -10.89
C ASN A 5 -29.80 -8.90 -10.84
N ILE A 6 -29.29 -8.08 -9.91
CA ILE A 6 -27.86 -7.89 -9.70
C ILE A 6 -27.41 -8.79 -8.53
N ASN A 7 -27.22 -10.08 -8.81
CA ASN A 7 -26.97 -11.09 -7.80
C ASN A 7 -25.48 -11.49 -7.70
N SER A 8 -24.62 -10.94 -8.57
CA SER A 8 -23.20 -11.22 -8.59
C SER A 8 -22.41 -9.96 -8.94
N PHE A 9 -21.09 -10.01 -8.65
CA PHE A 9 -20.18 -8.95 -9.08
C PHE A 9 -20.18 -8.75 -10.59
N ASP A 10 -20.22 -9.83 -11.37
CA ASP A 10 -20.23 -9.75 -12.85
C ASP A 10 -21.47 -9.07 -13.37
N ALA A 11 -22.64 -9.37 -12.81
CA ALA A 11 -23.88 -8.69 -13.15
C ALA A 11 -23.84 -7.20 -12.79
N TRP A 12 -23.29 -6.86 -11.62
CA TRP A 12 -23.08 -5.48 -11.21
C TRP A 12 -22.11 -4.75 -12.15
N ALA A 13 -20.97 -5.39 -12.45
CA ALA A 13 -19.94 -4.81 -13.31
C ALA A 13 -20.44 -4.60 -14.74
N ALA A 14 -21.24 -5.50 -15.28
CA ALA A 14 -21.86 -5.35 -16.59
C ALA A 14 -22.79 -4.13 -16.69
N VAL A 15 -23.41 -3.73 -15.59
CA VAL A 15 -24.32 -2.57 -15.53
C VAL A 15 -23.61 -1.27 -15.25
N PHE A 16 -22.64 -1.25 -14.32
CA PHE A 16 -22.08 -0.03 -13.74
C PHE A 16 -20.60 0.19 -14.02
N ALA A 17 -19.88 -0.78 -14.57
CA ALA A 17 -18.45 -0.66 -14.79
C ALA A 17 -18.08 -0.75 -16.28
N LYS A 18 -17.10 0.06 -16.68
CA LYS A 18 -16.52 0.01 -18.02
C LYS A 18 -15.07 -0.47 -17.91
N LYS A 19 -14.78 -1.53 -18.65
CA LYS A 19 -13.40 -1.99 -18.84
C LYS A 19 -12.68 -1.10 -19.84
N THR A 20 -11.42 -0.82 -19.53
CA THR A 20 -10.47 -0.19 -20.44
C THR A 20 -9.21 -1.02 -20.50
N THR A 21 -8.59 -1.03 -21.66
CA THR A 21 -7.33 -1.71 -21.90
C THR A 21 -6.23 -0.66 -21.93
N ASP A 22 -5.28 -0.77 -20.99
CA ASP A 22 -4.15 0.13 -20.87
C ASP A 22 -2.85 -0.64 -20.73
N TYR A 23 -1.74 0.05 -20.97
CA TYR A 23 -0.40 -0.46 -20.72
C TYR A 23 0.00 -0.15 -19.28
N GLU A 24 0.47 -1.16 -18.56
CA GLU A 24 0.96 -1.05 -17.19
C GLU A 24 2.35 -1.65 -17.08
N PHE A 25 3.16 -1.12 -16.17
CA PHE A 25 4.38 -1.80 -15.78
C PHE A 25 4.03 -2.98 -14.87
N SER A 26 4.54 -4.16 -15.25
CA SER A 26 4.51 -5.32 -14.36
C SER A 26 5.52 -5.14 -13.23
N VAL A 27 5.45 -5.99 -12.21
CA VAL A 27 6.46 -6.02 -11.14
C VAL A 27 7.84 -6.47 -11.64
N THR A 28 7.91 -7.09 -12.82
CA THR A 28 9.15 -7.44 -13.52
C THR A 28 9.67 -6.29 -14.39
N ASN A 29 9.08 -5.09 -14.26
CA ASN A 29 9.41 -3.89 -15.03
C ASN A 29 9.21 -4.03 -16.55
N GLU A 30 8.31 -4.91 -16.95
CA GLU A 30 7.88 -5.10 -18.34
C GLU A 30 6.60 -4.30 -18.61
N ILE A 31 6.43 -3.80 -19.82
CA ILE A 31 5.19 -3.16 -20.25
C ILE A 31 4.22 -4.28 -20.67
N VAL A 32 3.12 -4.40 -19.95
CA VAL A 32 2.07 -5.38 -20.22
C VAL A 32 0.74 -4.68 -20.49
N GLN A 33 -0.01 -5.22 -21.45
CA GLN A 33 -1.36 -4.74 -21.71
C GLN A 33 -2.34 -5.46 -20.77
N LYS A 34 -3.14 -4.68 -20.03
CA LYS A 34 -4.15 -5.24 -19.11
C LYS A 34 -5.48 -4.56 -19.29
N GLU A 35 -6.51 -5.38 -19.24
CA GLU A 35 -7.90 -4.95 -19.18
C GLU A 35 -8.34 -4.83 -17.72
N ARG A 36 -8.86 -3.65 -17.33
CA ARG A 36 -9.33 -3.40 -15.97
C ARG A 36 -10.63 -2.59 -15.98
N PHE A 37 -11.44 -2.78 -14.95
CA PHE A 37 -12.53 -1.86 -14.65
C PHE A 37 -11.94 -0.56 -14.07
N ARG A 38 -12.00 0.54 -14.84
CA ARG A 38 -11.43 1.83 -14.41
C ARG A 38 -12.45 2.93 -14.27
N HIS A 39 -13.60 2.77 -14.88
CA HIS A 39 -14.63 3.80 -14.89
C HIS A 39 -15.96 3.24 -14.49
N PHE A 40 -16.70 4.04 -13.75
CA PHE A 40 -18.12 3.78 -13.52
C PHE A 40 -18.93 4.39 -14.67
N ILE A 41 -19.94 3.65 -15.10
CA ILE A 41 -20.98 4.12 -16.02
C ILE A 41 -22.31 4.17 -15.27
N LYS A 42 -23.27 4.92 -15.79
CA LYS A 42 -24.57 5.14 -15.11
C LYS A 42 -24.39 5.63 -13.67
N VAL A 43 -23.53 6.62 -13.51
CA VAL A 43 -23.18 7.17 -12.18
C VAL A 43 -24.39 7.72 -11.43
N PRO A 44 -25.36 8.44 -12.07
CA PRO A 44 -26.56 8.90 -11.38
C PRO A 44 -27.40 7.76 -10.80
N GLU A 45 -27.60 6.68 -11.56
CA GLU A 45 -28.37 5.51 -11.12
C GLU A 45 -27.66 4.76 -9.99
N LEU A 46 -26.32 4.65 -10.09
CA LEU A 46 -25.50 4.07 -9.03
C LEU A 46 -25.56 4.91 -7.74
N ALA A 47 -25.50 6.23 -7.87
CA ALA A 47 -25.63 7.16 -6.72
C ALA A 47 -27.02 7.06 -6.07
N ALA A 48 -28.09 7.01 -6.87
CA ALA A 48 -29.45 6.84 -6.36
C ALA A 48 -29.60 5.51 -5.61
N PHE A 49 -29.02 4.43 -6.15
CA PHE A 49 -29.02 3.12 -5.52
C PHE A 49 -28.28 3.15 -4.16
N TYR A 50 -27.10 3.79 -4.09
CA TYR A 50 -26.36 3.92 -2.82
C TYR A 50 -27.09 4.81 -1.81
N ALA A 51 -27.80 5.85 -2.26
CA ALA A 51 -28.55 6.73 -1.37
C ALA A 51 -29.70 6.04 -0.63
N GLU A 52 -30.18 4.88 -1.14
CA GLU A 52 -31.20 4.08 -0.44
C GLU A 52 -30.66 3.38 0.82
N ILE A 53 -29.34 3.13 0.89
CA ILE A 53 -28.71 2.32 1.94
C ILE A 53 -27.56 3.02 2.67
N CYS A 54 -27.10 4.16 2.15
CA CYS A 54 -25.95 4.89 2.70
C CYS A 54 -26.29 6.38 2.85
N ASP A 55 -25.97 6.96 4.00
CA ASP A 55 -25.90 8.41 4.17
C ASP A 55 -24.46 8.86 3.93
N TYR A 56 -24.20 9.40 2.74
CA TYR A 56 -22.87 9.86 2.33
C TYR A 56 -22.78 11.37 2.53
N ARG A 57 -21.79 11.78 3.35
CA ARG A 57 -21.49 13.19 3.64
C ARG A 57 -20.03 13.48 3.38
N THR A 58 -19.77 14.56 2.68
CA THR A 58 -18.40 15.10 2.53
C THR A 58 -18.13 16.14 3.61
N ALA A 59 -16.85 16.46 3.84
CA ALA A 59 -16.50 17.56 4.75
C ALA A 59 -17.14 18.90 4.35
N LYS A 60 -17.36 19.11 3.05
CA LYS A 60 -18.06 20.29 2.52
C LYS A 60 -19.53 20.30 2.93
N ASP A 61 -20.20 19.15 2.90
CA ASP A 61 -21.63 19.03 3.24
C ASP A 61 -21.89 19.29 4.72
N ILE A 62 -20.93 19.00 5.59
CA ILE A 62 -21.03 19.20 7.03
C ILE A 62 -20.29 20.44 7.53
N GLY A 63 -19.74 21.25 6.63
CA GLY A 63 -19.12 22.54 6.95
C GLY A 63 -17.85 22.43 7.80
N ILE A 64 -17.09 21.34 7.70
CA ILE A 64 -15.81 21.21 8.40
C ILE A 64 -14.74 22.01 7.66
N ASP A 65 -14.20 23.01 8.33
CA ASP A 65 -13.01 23.70 7.88
C ASP A 65 -11.80 22.76 7.97
N ARG A 66 -11.09 22.62 6.88
CA ARG A 66 -9.85 21.84 6.81
C ARG A 66 -8.65 22.78 6.79
N PRO A 67 -7.57 22.46 7.50
CA PRO A 67 -6.33 23.21 7.38
C PRO A 67 -5.78 23.13 5.96
N GLU A 68 -5.04 24.15 5.57
CA GLU A 68 -4.31 24.15 4.31
C GLU A 68 -3.30 23.00 4.31
N LYS A 69 -3.28 22.25 3.20
CA LYS A 69 -2.42 21.09 3.04
C LYS A 69 -1.14 21.51 2.30
N ASN A 70 0.01 21.27 2.93
CA ASN A 70 1.31 21.34 2.29
C ASN A 70 1.93 19.94 2.27
N GLU A 71 2.03 19.33 1.08
CA GLU A 71 2.63 18.00 0.90
C GLU A 71 4.13 18.13 0.62
N ILE A 72 4.94 17.47 1.45
CA ILE A 72 6.38 17.36 1.27
C ILE A 72 6.71 15.88 1.10
N LEU A 73 7.18 15.49 -0.09
CA LEU A 73 7.57 14.13 -0.40
C LEU A 73 9.04 13.91 -0.07
N HIS A 74 9.34 12.98 0.83
CA HIS A 74 10.69 12.53 1.13
C HIS A 74 10.96 11.18 0.46
N ASN A 75 11.74 11.18 -0.62
CA ASN A 75 12.19 9.96 -1.27
C ASN A 75 13.46 9.45 -0.61
N ILE A 76 13.41 8.24 -0.09
CA ILE A 76 14.53 7.56 0.55
C ILE A 76 14.99 6.45 -0.39
N PRO A 77 16.24 6.48 -0.90
CA PRO A 77 16.74 5.43 -1.76
C PRO A 77 16.83 4.10 -1.01
N PRO A 78 16.77 2.96 -1.72
CA PRO A 78 16.95 1.67 -1.10
C PRO A 78 18.37 1.50 -0.54
N THR A 79 18.49 0.81 0.57
CA THR A 79 19.78 0.39 1.11
C THR A 79 20.39 -0.71 0.24
N PRO A 80 21.73 -0.98 0.31
CA PRO A 80 22.35 -2.03 -0.49
C PRO A 80 21.70 -3.41 -0.31
N VAL A 81 21.28 -3.74 0.92
CA VAL A 81 20.57 -5.00 1.21
C VAL A 81 19.20 -5.04 0.55
N GLN A 82 18.48 -3.92 0.56
CA GLN A 82 17.20 -3.80 -0.14
C GLN A 82 17.37 -3.93 -1.66
N GLU A 83 18.41 -3.34 -2.24
CA GLU A 83 18.70 -3.48 -3.68
C GLU A 83 18.95 -4.94 -4.09
N GLU A 84 19.69 -5.67 -3.27
CA GLU A 84 19.91 -7.11 -3.50
C GLU A 84 18.61 -7.89 -3.39
N PHE A 85 17.79 -7.59 -2.37
CA PHE A 85 16.50 -8.27 -2.18
C PHE A 85 15.51 -7.95 -3.31
N ILE A 86 15.52 -6.73 -3.86
CA ILE A 86 14.71 -6.37 -5.03
C ILE A 86 15.01 -7.29 -6.21
N LYS A 87 16.28 -7.60 -6.47
CA LYS A 87 16.68 -8.52 -7.55
C LYS A 87 16.10 -9.93 -7.33
N LYS A 88 16.20 -10.44 -6.10
CA LYS A 88 15.59 -11.75 -5.73
C LYS A 88 14.07 -11.72 -5.90
N LEU A 89 13.43 -10.61 -5.51
CA LEU A 89 11.98 -10.45 -5.59
C LEU A 89 11.49 -10.38 -7.04
N VAL A 90 12.20 -9.69 -7.92
CA VAL A 90 11.91 -9.65 -9.36
C VAL A 90 12.04 -11.06 -9.98
N GLU A 91 13.10 -11.79 -9.63
CA GLU A 91 13.29 -13.14 -10.11
C GLU A 91 12.22 -14.11 -9.59
N PHE A 92 11.85 -14.02 -8.30
CA PHE A 92 10.70 -14.75 -7.75
C PHE A 92 9.40 -14.43 -8.50
N ALA A 93 9.12 -13.15 -8.75
CA ALA A 93 7.91 -12.73 -9.47
C ALA A 93 7.86 -13.34 -10.89
N ARG A 94 9.02 -13.52 -11.53
CA ARG A 94 9.16 -14.11 -12.87
C ARG A 94 9.02 -15.62 -12.84
N THR A 95 9.77 -16.30 -11.97
CA THR A 95 9.91 -17.75 -11.96
C THR A 95 8.92 -18.48 -11.05
N GLY A 96 8.52 -17.87 -9.92
CA GLY A 96 7.79 -18.53 -8.84
C GLY A 96 8.69 -19.25 -7.85
N ASP A 97 10.01 -19.17 -7.99
CA ASP A 97 10.96 -19.83 -7.08
C ASP A 97 10.95 -19.16 -5.70
N ALA A 98 10.19 -19.74 -4.78
CA ALA A 98 10.02 -19.22 -3.42
C ALA A 98 11.28 -19.35 -2.56
N THR A 99 12.26 -20.19 -2.96
CA THR A 99 13.52 -20.35 -2.24
C THR A 99 14.36 -19.07 -2.25
N LEU A 100 14.19 -18.23 -3.28
CA LEU A 100 14.80 -16.90 -3.38
C LEU A 100 14.40 -15.96 -2.24
N LEU A 101 13.21 -16.19 -1.67
CA LEU A 101 12.65 -15.43 -0.54
C LEU A 101 12.84 -16.15 0.81
N GLY A 102 13.61 -17.24 0.85
CA GLY A 102 13.80 -18.06 2.03
C GLY A 102 12.54 -18.86 2.44
N ARG A 103 11.64 -19.15 1.52
CA ARG A 103 10.38 -19.88 1.77
C ARG A 103 10.42 -21.28 1.17
N GLU A 104 9.54 -22.15 1.70
CA GLU A 104 9.19 -23.40 1.06
C GLU A 104 8.56 -23.18 -0.33
N PRO A 105 8.65 -24.16 -1.23
CA PRO A 105 8.00 -24.08 -2.54
C PRO A 105 6.51 -23.72 -2.45
N LEU A 106 6.03 -22.94 -3.41
CA LEU A 106 4.65 -22.51 -3.42
C LEU A 106 3.68 -23.68 -3.61
N SER A 107 2.60 -23.69 -2.85
CA SER A 107 1.45 -24.55 -3.13
C SER A 107 0.72 -24.10 -4.39
N GLN A 108 -0.09 -24.94 -5.00
CA GLN A 108 -0.88 -24.60 -6.20
C GLN A 108 -1.76 -23.35 -6.00
N LYS A 109 -2.22 -23.11 -4.77
CA LYS A 109 -3.03 -21.95 -4.43
C LYS A 109 -2.20 -20.67 -4.36
N GLU A 110 -0.98 -20.79 -3.84
CA GLU A 110 -0.03 -19.67 -3.75
C GLU A 110 0.57 -19.33 -5.11
N GLU A 111 0.72 -20.28 -6.03
CA GLU A 111 1.13 -20.01 -7.42
C GLU A 111 0.18 -19.01 -8.10
N ASN A 112 -1.13 -19.18 -7.91
CA ASN A 112 -2.13 -18.24 -8.42
C ASN A 112 -2.05 -16.85 -7.73
N ALA A 113 -1.53 -16.80 -6.50
CA ALA A 113 -1.36 -15.59 -5.70
C ALA A 113 0.08 -15.05 -5.71
N LYS A 114 0.98 -15.60 -6.52
CA LYS A 114 2.41 -15.27 -6.58
C LYS A 114 2.68 -13.76 -6.58
N MET A 115 1.93 -13.01 -7.39
CA MET A 115 2.08 -11.57 -7.49
C MET A 115 1.66 -10.83 -6.22
N LEU A 116 0.67 -11.34 -5.50
CA LEU A 116 0.24 -10.79 -4.22
C LEU A 116 1.33 -11.01 -3.16
N ILE A 117 1.95 -12.20 -3.15
CA ILE A 117 3.09 -12.52 -2.29
C ILE A 117 4.26 -11.57 -2.59
N ALA A 118 4.63 -11.41 -3.87
CA ALA A 118 5.69 -10.49 -4.27
C ALA A 118 5.42 -9.04 -3.79
N THR A 119 4.18 -8.59 -3.93
CA THR A 119 3.78 -7.24 -3.48
C THR A 119 3.85 -7.09 -1.96
N ASP A 120 3.47 -8.10 -1.19
CA ASP A 120 3.57 -8.08 0.27
C ASP A 120 5.03 -7.97 0.72
N TYR A 121 5.91 -8.79 0.14
CA TYR A 121 7.35 -8.72 0.40
C TYR A 121 7.96 -7.37 -0.01
N ALA A 122 7.57 -6.83 -1.18
CA ALA A 122 8.02 -5.51 -1.63
C ALA A 122 7.63 -4.40 -0.65
N ARG A 123 6.40 -4.41 -0.13
CA ARG A 123 5.93 -3.44 0.86
C ARG A 123 6.70 -3.56 2.17
N LYS A 124 6.90 -4.77 2.67
CA LYS A 124 7.63 -5.03 3.92
C LYS A 124 9.09 -4.59 3.80
N MET A 125 9.82 -5.09 2.78
CA MET A 125 11.22 -4.73 2.60
C MET A 125 11.43 -3.24 2.36
N SER A 126 10.49 -2.57 1.73
CA SER A 126 10.59 -1.12 1.47
C SER A 126 10.48 -0.28 2.74
N LEU A 127 9.89 -0.83 3.80
CA LEU A 127 9.83 -0.19 5.11
C LEU A 127 11.06 -0.56 5.94
N ASP A 128 11.27 -1.85 6.18
CA ASP A 128 12.42 -2.37 6.90
C ASP A 128 12.65 -3.85 6.58
N MET A 129 13.91 -4.26 6.38
CA MET A 129 14.27 -5.65 6.08
C MET A 129 13.95 -6.61 7.24
N ARG A 130 13.94 -6.14 8.49
CA ARG A 130 13.57 -6.93 9.66
C ARG A 130 12.11 -7.40 9.66
N MET A 131 11.27 -6.79 8.80
CA MET A 131 9.91 -7.31 8.54
C MET A 131 9.88 -8.55 7.65
N ILE A 132 10.97 -8.83 6.93
CA ILE A 132 11.14 -10.05 6.14
C ILE A 132 11.71 -11.15 7.04
N ASP A 133 12.83 -10.86 7.70
CA ASP A 133 13.49 -11.75 8.63
C ASP A 133 14.12 -10.92 9.76
N PRO A 134 13.82 -11.21 11.04
CA PRO A 134 14.38 -10.49 12.20
C PRO A 134 15.90 -10.55 12.31
N SER A 135 16.57 -11.45 11.58
CA SER A 135 18.04 -11.56 11.56
C SER A 135 18.74 -10.46 10.77
N TYR A 136 18.00 -9.69 9.94
CA TYR A 136 18.58 -8.54 9.26
C TYR A 136 18.97 -7.46 10.26
N GLU A 137 20.15 -6.87 10.03
CA GLU A 137 20.62 -5.75 10.82
C GLU A 137 19.87 -4.44 10.50
N ASP A 138 19.85 -3.54 11.46
CA ASP A 138 19.36 -2.18 11.25
C ASP A 138 20.29 -1.40 10.31
N HIS A 139 19.72 -0.42 9.61
CA HIS A 139 20.47 0.45 8.72
C HIS A 139 20.08 1.91 8.96
N VAL A 140 21.08 2.77 9.16
CA VAL A 140 20.90 4.20 9.48
C VAL A 140 20.12 4.99 8.42
N ASP A 141 20.10 4.50 7.18
CA ASP A 141 19.40 5.11 6.05
C ASP A 141 18.07 4.41 5.72
N ASN A 142 17.51 3.60 6.62
CA ASN A 142 16.19 3.05 6.44
C ASN A 142 15.09 4.10 6.66
N LYS A 143 13.86 3.79 6.28
CA LYS A 143 12.72 4.72 6.41
C LYS A 143 12.40 5.10 7.84
N ALA A 144 12.56 4.18 8.79
CA ALA A 144 12.28 4.44 10.20
C ALA A 144 13.27 5.47 10.77
N SER A 145 14.57 5.31 10.49
CA SER A 145 15.61 6.24 10.91
C SER A 145 15.43 7.64 10.31
N HIS A 146 15.11 7.71 9.01
CA HIS A 146 14.80 8.99 8.37
C HIS A 146 13.54 9.64 8.95
N CYS A 147 12.52 8.87 9.27
CA CYS A 147 11.30 9.37 9.91
C CYS A 147 11.59 9.93 11.28
N ALA A 148 12.35 9.22 12.14
CA ALA A 148 12.76 9.67 13.46
C ALA A 148 13.54 10.99 13.40
N LYS A 149 14.48 11.10 12.46
CA LYS A 149 15.23 12.34 12.21
C LYS A 149 14.29 13.50 11.84
N MET A 150 13.38 13.29 10.90
CA MET A 150 12.42 14.31 10.47
C MET A 150 11.51 14.75 11.64
N ILE A 151 11.00 13.80 12.42
CA ILE A 151 10.22 14.10 13.62
C ILE A 151 10.99 15.00 14.58
N SER A 152 12.26 14.68 14.86
CA SER A 152 13.12 15.49 15.74
C SER A 152 13.35 16.91 15.17
N GLU A 153 13.59 17.03 13.87
CA GLU A 153 13.76 18.32 13.21
C GLU A 153 12.49 19.17 13.28
N TYR A 154 11.32 18.61 12.97
CA TYR A 154 10.04 19.31 13.05
C TYR A 154 9.65 19.64 14.49
N TYR A 155 9.96 18.76 15.44
CA TYR A 155 9.75 19.04 16.87
C TYR A 155 10.47 20.32 17.28
N LYS A 156 11.78 20.40 16.95
CA LYS A 156 12.59 21.59 17.26
C LYS A 156 12.11 22.82 16.52
N LYS A 157 11.75 22.66 15.23
CA LYS A 157 11.27 23.77 14.38
C LYS A 157 9.99 24.41 14.88
N PHE A 158 9.06 23.61 15.41
CA PHE A 158 7.74 24.05 15.83
C PHE A 158 7.54 24.09 17.35
N ASP A 159 8.61 23.98 18.12
CA ASP A 159 8.53 24.04 19.59
C ASP A 159 7.95 25.36 20.11
N PHE A 160 8.21 26.47 19.42
CA PHE A 160 7.69 27.80 19.80
C PHE A 160 6.17 27.92 19.78
N VAL A 161 5.48 27.12 18.93
CA VAL A 161 4.01 27.04 18.84
C VAL A 161 3.45 25.77 19.46
N LYS A 162 4.32 24.93 20.08
CA LYS A 162 3.93 23.61 20.62
C LYS A 162 3.19 22.74 19.60
N GLY A 163 3.72 22.71 18.37
CA GLY A 163 3.13 21.97 17.25
C GLY A 163 3.01 20.47 17.55
N THR A 164 1.87 19.89 17.18
CA THR A 164 1.60 18.45 17.34
C THR A 164 2.00 17.69 16.08
N GLN A 165 2.61 16.52 16.25
CA GLN A 165 2.97 15.62 15.17
C GLN A 165 2.22 14.29 15.33
N PHE A 166 1.75 13.75 14.20
CA PHE A 166 1.17 12.41 14.12
C PHE A 166 1.98 11.59 13.15
N VAL A 167 2.28 10.35 13.53
CA VAL A 167 2.99 9.39 12.68
C VAL A 167 2.07 8.23 12.37
N PHE A 168 1.86 7.96 11.08
CA PHE A 168 1.03 6.86 10.62
C PHE A 168 1.86 5.90 9.78
N SER A 169 1.69 4.61 10.03
CA SER A 169 2.28 3.55 9.22
C SER A 169 1.26 2.46 8.94
N ASP A 170 1.15 2.06 7.68
CA ASP A 170 0.26 0.98 7.24
C ASP A 170 0.78 -0.42 7.62
N LEU A 171 2.08 -0.51 7.92
CA LEU A 171 2.77 -1.75 8.24
C LEU A 171 3.62 -1.57 9.50
N GLY A 172 4.06 -2.69 10.10
CA GLY A 172 4.92 -2.66 11.28
C GLY A 172 4.24 -2.02 12.49
N THR A 173 2.92 -2.19 12.62
CA THR A 173 2.15 -1.71 13.79
C THR A 173 2.60 -2.45 15.05
N TYR A 174 2.49 -1.77 16.18
CA TYR A 174 2.92 -2.33 17.46
C TYR A 174 2.21 -3.63 17.81
N LYS A 175 3.03 -4.65 18.14
CA LYS A 175 2.60 -5.89 18.77
C LYS A 175 3.59 -6.26 19.87
N PRO A 176 3.12 -6.69 21.05
CA PRO A 176 4.01 -7.08 22.13
C PRO A 176 4.96 -8.21 21.71
N GLY A 177 6.28 -7.99 21.91
CA GLY A 177 7.31 -8.99 21.60
C GLY A 177 7.72 -9.09 20.14
N GLU A 178 7.11 -8.32 19.23
CA GLU A 178 7.50 -8.24 17.83
C GLU A 178 8.17 -6.88 17.52
N TRP A 179 9.00 -6.87 16.47
CA TRP A 179 9.52 -5.63 15.92
C TRP A 179 8.38 -4.75 15.41
N SER A 180 8.47 -3.45 15.66
CA SER A 180 7.52 -2.48 15.13
C SER A 180 8.20 -1.19 14.69
N VAL A 181 7.71 -0.56 13.65
CA VAL A 181 8.21 0.73 13.18
C VAL A 181 8.07 1.83 14.23
N TYR A 182 7.04 1.76 15.06
CA TYR A 182 6.83 2.73 16.14
C TYR A 182 7.85 2.59 17.27
N SER A 183 8.35 1.39 17.53
CA SER A 183 9.42 1.15 18.50
C SER A 183 10.76 1.69 18.01
N GLU A 184 11.01 1.62 16.70
CA GLU A 184 12.24 2.13 16.09
C GLU A 184 12.28 3.66 16.01
N ILE A 185 11.13 4.29 15.78
CA ILE A 185 11.04 5.75 15.69
C ILE A 185 11.12 6.42 17.07
N LYS A 186 10.77 5.71 18.14
CA LYS A 186 10.73 6.22 19.52
C LYS A 186 12.13 6.47 20.09
#